data_baafa2c7490bc441afd5dcaa44280d40
#
_entry.id   baafa2c7490bc441afd5dcaa44280d40
#
_cell.length_a   1.000
_cell.length_b   1.000
_cell.length_c   1.000
_cell.angle_alpha   90.00
_cell.angle_beta   90.00
_cell.angle_gamma   90.00
#
_symmetry.space_group_name_H-M   'P 1'
#
loop_
_entity.id
_entity.type
_entity.pdbx_description
1 polymer ?
#
loop_
_entity_poly.entity_id
_entity_poly.type
_entity_poly.pdbx_seq_one_letter_code
_entity_poly.pdbx_strand_id
1 'polypeptide(L)'
;MARSAARFRPLEHRVHAVSRLGEGGRVEAPVRGGLGRAGHGIRHGRRHHRQGPPSRTGRKRGTQNQAIGRSKGGMTTEILALTDALGNLVRFVLLPGQRFDTVGVPPLIEGVSFDTLIADKAFDSNAIIAELDKRGAKAVISQHPRRARPLEIDKEIYKWRHLIENFFCKLKEFKRIAMRADKTDQSFEAMINLAAAVINSR
;
A
#
# COMPACT_ATOMS: atom_id res chain seq x y z
N MET A 1 -5.91 -33.80 34.96
CA MET A 1 -6.56 -32.55 34.51
C MET A 1 -5.50 -31.48 34.35
N ALA A 2 -4.91 -31.34 33.17
CA ALA A 2 -3.89 -30.33 32.88
C ALA A 2 -4.57 -29.20 32.13
N ARG A 3 -4.75 -28.05 32.77
CA ARG A 3 -5.22 -26.82 32.11
C ARG A 3 -4.09 -26.28 31.23
N SER A 4 -4.27 -26.39 29.93
CA SER A 4 -3.44 -25.72 28.92
C SER A 4 -3.48 -24.23 29.16
N ALA A 5 -2.37 -23.66 29.64
CA ALA A 5 -2.19 -22.23 29.70
C ALA A 5 -2.07 -21.69 28.25
N ALA A 6 -3.16 -21.15 27.72
CA ALA A 6 -3.15 -20.39 26.50
C ALA A 6 -2.17 -19.21 26.69
N ARG A 7 -1.00 -19.29 26.09
CA ARG A 7 -0.02 -18.21 26.06
C ARG A 7 -0.68 -17.01 25.38
N PHE A 8 -0.99 -16.00 26.16
CA PHE A 8 -1.46 -14.72 25.69
C PHE A 8 -0.34 -14.08 24.85
N ARG A 9 -0.41 -14.24 23.54
CA ARG A 9 0.49 -13.50 22.63
C ARG A 9 -0.02 -12.07 22.53
N PRO A 10 0.84 -11.06 22.66
CA PRO A 10 0.42 -9.66 22.49
C PRO A 10 -0.26 -9.48 21.14
N LEU A 11 -1.31 -8.68 21.07
CA LEU A 11 -2.07 -8.34 19.85
C LEU A 11 -1.20 -7.74 18.73
N GLU A 12 -0.05 -7.20 19.11
CA GLU A 12 0.89 -6.47 18.25
C GLU A 12 1.49 -7.29 17.10
N HIS A 13 1.48 -8.61 17.19
CA HIS A 13 2.02 -9.49 16.16
C HIS A 13 0.96 -10.20 15.30
N ARG A 14 -0.32 -9.92 15.52
CA ARG A 14 -1.40 -10.72 14.94
C ARG A 14 -2.03 -10.17 13.67
N VAL A 15 -1.95 -8.86 13.45
CA VAL A 15 -2.65 -8.21 12.35
C VAL A 15 -1.66 -7.40 11.52
N HIS A 16 -1.67 -7.64 10.21
CA HIS A 16 -0.88 -6.86 9.27
C HIS A 16 -1.78 -6.29 8.19
N ALA A 17 -1.48 -5.08 7.74
CA ALA A 17 -2.19 -4.43 6.67
C ALA A 17 -1.30 -4.24 5.45
N VAL A 18 -1.84 -4.52 4.27
CA VAL A 18 -1.18 -4.30 2.98
C VAL A 18 -1.93 -3.21 2.23
N SER A 19 -1.21 -2.23 1.74
CA SER A 19 -1.71 -1.24 0.81
C SER A 19 -0.59 -0.75 -0.12
N ARG A 20 -0.95 0.06 -1.11
CA ARG A 20 -0.02 0.63 -2.09
C ARG A 20 -0.02 2.14 -2.07
N LEU A 21 1.11 2.70 -2.47
CA LEU A 21 1.27 4.10 -2.80
C LEU A 21 1.71 4.23 -4.26
N GLY A 22 0.82 4.74 -5.12
CA GLY A 22 1.16 5.15 -6.49
C GLY A 22 1.33 6.65 -6.60
N GLU A 23 2.19 7.12 -7.48
CA GLU A 23 2.26 8.55 -7.81
C GLU A 23 0.93 9.00 -8.43
N GLY A 24 0.23 9.92 -7.76
CA GLY A 24 -1.07 10.46 -8.21
C GLY A 24 -2.30 9.80 -7.59
N GLY A 25 -2.15 8.79 -6.75
CA GLY A 25 -3.26 8.18 -6.02
C GLY A 25 -3.83 9.13 -4.97
N ARG A 26 -5.03 9.67 -5.25
CA ARG A 26 -5.84 10.35 -4.25
C ARG A 26 -6.25 9.29 -3.22
N VAL A 27 -5.74 9.38 -1.99
CA VAL A 27 -6.29 8.64 -0.87
C VAL A 27 -7.70 9.21 -0.66
N GLU A 28 -8.73 8.43 -0.95
CA GLU A 28 -10.10 8.81 -0.60
C GLU A 28 -10.17 8.79 0.93
N ALA A 29 -10.22 9.99 1.52
CA ALA A 29 -10.50 10.16 2.93
C ALA A 29 -11.94 9.63 3.20
N PRO A 30 -12.19 9.05 4.37
CA PRO A 30 -13.53 8.62 4.74
C PRO A 30 -14.46 9.83 4.70
N VAL A 31 -15.52 9.74 3.89
CA VAL A 31 -16.56 10.75 3.77
C VAL A 31 -17.24 10.89 5.12
N ARG A 32 -16.92 11.94 5.86
CA ARG A 32 -17.79 12.43 6.93
C ARG A 32 -19.01 13.03 6.26
N GLY A 33 -20.17 12.43 6.49
CA GLY A 33 -21.45 12.96 6.05
C GLY A 33 -21.64 14.39 6.59
N GLY A 34 -21.79 15.32 5.69
CA GLY A 34 -22.16 16.71 5.96
C GLY A 34 -23.07 17.20 4.86
N LEU A 35 -24.36 17.36 5.18
CA LEU A 35 -25.38 18.01 4.37
C LEU A 35 -24.98 19.47 4.08
N GLY A 36 -25.17 19.90 2.83
CA GLY A 36 -25.31 21.33 2.62
C GLY A 36 -24.89 21.92 1.27
N ARG A 37 -25.88 22.06 0.40
CA ARG A 37 -26.13 23.17 -0.55
C ARG A 37 -25.25 23.38 -1.78
N ALA A 38 -26.00 23.41 -2.88
CA ALA A 38 -25.68 23.80 -4.23
C ALA A 38 -25.03 25.21 -4.33
N GLY A 39 -24.10 25.34 -5.27
CA GLY A 39 -23.57 26.61 -5.75
C GLY A 39 -22.94 26.42 -7.12
N HIS A 40 -23.59 26.93 -8.16
CA HIS A 40 -23.13 27.00 -9.54
C HIS A 40 -21.81 27.79 -9.66
N GLY A 41 -20.88 27.28 -10.43
CA GLY A 41 -19.67 28.02 -10.77
C GLY A 41 -18.81 27.31 -11.81
N ILE A 42 -19.20 27.43 -13.11
CA ILE A 42 -18.37 27.09 -14.26
C ILE A 42 -17.13 27.99 -14.24
N ARG A 43 -15.93 27.42 -14.10
CA ARG A 43 -14.70 28.08 -14.51
C ARG A 43 -13.76 27.10 -15.17
N HIS A 44 -13.43 27.41 -16.42
CA HIS A 44 -12.41 26.79 -17.24
C HIS A 44 -11.05 26.89 -16.55
N GLY A 45 -10.57 25.81 -15.97
CA GLY A 45 -9.20 25.67 -15.49
C GLY A 45 -8.34 25.02 -16.55
N ARG A 46 -7.44 25.79 -17.15
CA ARG A 46 -6.42 25.32 -18.08
C ARG A 46 -5.62 24.19 -17.44
N ARG A 47 -5.58 23.03 -18.10
CA ARG A 47 -4.68 21.93 -17.77
C ARG A 47 -3.25 22.38 -18.03
N HIS A 48 -2.51 22.73 -17.02
CA HIS A 48 -1.06 22.79 -17.12
C HIS A 48 -0.52 21.37 -17.05
N HIS A 49 -0.29 20.76 -18.20
CA HIS A 49 0.62 19.65 -18.34
C HIS A 49 2.02 20.16 -17.97
N ARG A 50 2.46 19.95 -16.75
CA ARG A 50 3.89 19.99 -16.46
C ARG A 50 4.46 18.65 -16.92
N GLN A 51 4.89 18.63 -18.18
CA GLN A 51 5.83 17.64 -18.66
C GLN A 51 7.13 17.86 -17.88
N GLY A 52 7.49 16.90 -17.01
CA GLY A 52 8.85 16.83 -16.50
C GLY A 52 9.81 16.65 -17.67
N PRO A 53 11.05 17.14 -17.60
CA PRO A 53 11.96 17.15 -18.73
C PRO A 53 12.19 15.73 -19.27
N PRO A 54 12.07 15.50 -20.59
CA PRO A 54 12.15 14.19 -21.24
C PRO A 54 13.56 13.57 -21.24
N SER A 55 14.54 14.17 -20.59
CA SER A 55 15.95 13.87 -20.81
C SER A 55 16.62 12.90 -19.82
N ARG A 56 15.85 12.15 -18.99
CA ARG A 56 16.45 11.28 -17.98
C ARG A 56 16.41 9.77 -18.24
N THR A 57 15.89 9.33 -19.36
CA THR A 57 15.88 7.91 -19.78
C THR A 57 17.19 7.48 -20.50
N GLY A 58 18.15 8.35 -20.61
CA GLY A 58 19.31 8.24 -21.50
C GLY A 58 20.58 7.64 -20.90
N ARG A 59 20.55 6.77 -19.90
CA ARG A 59 21.73 5.96 -19.56
C ARG A 59 21.53 4.51 -19.98
N LYS A 60 22.30 4.08 -20.98
CA LYS A 60 22.34 2.72 -21.57
C LYS A 60 22.59 1.56 -20.60
N ARG A 61 22.61 1.78 -19.28
CA ARG A 61 22.95 0.77 -18.25
C ARG A 61 21.98 0.69 -17.05
N GLY A 62 20.85 1.38 -17.02
CA GLY A 62 20.13 1.51 -15.75
C GLY A 62 18.62 1.26 -15.73
N THR A 63 17.94 1.23 -16.86
CA THR A 63 16.45 1.22 -16.86
C THR A 63 15.82 -0.16 -16.79
N GLN A 64 16.52 -1.21 -17.19
CA GLN A 64 15.92 -2.56 -17.29
C GLN A 64 15.70 -3.24 -15.93
N ASN A 65 16.39 -2.80 -14.86
CA ASN A 65 16.29 -3.40 -13.52
C ASN A 65 15.72 -2.46 -12.46
N GLN A 66 15.14 -1.33 -12.84
CA GLN A 66 14.55 -0.37 -11.89
C GLN A 66 13.02 -0.57 -11.85
N ALA A 67 12.42 -0.41 -10.67
CA ALA A 67 10.98 -0.45 -10.48
C ALA A 67 10.29 0.82 -11.02
N ILE A 68 10.58 1.17 -12.27
CA ILE A 68 9.98 2.31 -12.97
C ILE A 68 9.21 1.78 -14.17
N GLY A 69 7.94 2.17 -14.28
CA GLY A 69 7.10 1.74 -15.38
C GLY A 69 6.09 2.79 -15.82
N ARG A 70 5.54 2.61 -17.01
CA ARG A 70 4.60 3.55 -17.60
C ARG A 70 3.19 3.28 -17.12
N SER A 71 2.67 4.13 -16.25
CA SER A 71 1.25 4.17 -15.85
C SER A 71 0.47 5.21 -16.64
N LYS A 72 -0.83 5.37 -16.34
CA LYS A 72 -1.65 6.47 -16.92
C LYS A 72 -1.13 7.86 -16.54
N GLY A 73 -0.43 7.98 -15.41
CA GLY A 73 0.16 9.23 -14.92
C GLY A 73 1.56 9.52 -15.45
N GLY A 74 2.15 8.62 -16.24
CA GLY A 74 3.53 8.75 -16.75
C GLY A 74 4.44 7.65 -16.23
N MET A 75 5.73 7.98 -16.08
CA MET A 75 6.72 7.05 -15.51
C MET A 75 6.60 7.06 -13.99
N THR A 76 6.16 5.96 -13.41
CA THR A 76 5.85 5.85 -11.98
C THR A 76 6.45 4.60 -11.35
N THR A 77 6.59 4.65 -10.02
CA THR A 77 6.88 3.51 -9.16
C THR A 77 5.76 3.39 -8.14
N GLU A 78 5.33 2.19 -7.90
CA GLU A 78 4.42 1.88 -6.81
C GLU A 78 5.18 1.31 -5.62
N ILE A 79 4.85 1.78 -4.42
CA ILE A 79 5.35 1.25 -3.16
C ILE A 79 4.25 0.37 -2.58
N LEU A 80 4.48 -0.93 -2.56
CA LEU A 80 3.63 -1.86 -1.85
C LEU A 80 4.20 -2.07 -0.45
N ALA A 81 3.43 -1.79 0.60
CA ALA A 81 3.91 -1.85 1.97
C ALA A 81 3.08 -2.81 2.82
N LEU A 82 3.73 -3.37 3.82
CA LEU A 82 3.16 -4.16 4.90
C LEU A 82 3.44 -3.44 6.22
N THR A 83 2.39 -3.16 6.99
CA THR A 83 2.51 -2.58 8.34
C THR A 83 2.02 -3.56 9.40
N ASP A 84 2.52 -3.40 10.61
CA ASP A 84 2.01 -4.10 11.80
C ASP A 84 0.70 -3.49 12.31
N ALA A 85 0.19 -4.02 13.42
CA ALA A 85 -1.04 -3.56 14.07
C ALA A 85 -0.94 -2.16 14.70
N LEU A 86 0.27 -1.60 14.80
CA LEU A 86 0.50 -0.22 15.26
C LEU A 86 0.64 0.76 14.09
N GLY A 87 0.67 0.26 12.85
CA GLY A 87 0.88 1.05 11.65
C GLY A 87 2.36 1.28 11.31
N ASN A 88 3.28 0.58 11.98
CA ASN A 88 4.70 0.66 11.68
C ASN A 88 5.04 -0.15 10.43
N LEU A 89 5.94 0.36 9.61
CA LEU A 89 6.41 -0.35 8.43
C LEU A 89 7.20 -1.61 8.82
N VAL A 90 6.75 -2.77 8.33
CA VAL A 90 7.44 -4.06 8.50
C VAL A 90 8.29 -4.36 7.28
N ARG A 91 7.72 -4.18 6.09
CA ARG A 91 8.38 -4.44 4.81
C ARG A 91 7.72 -3.64 3.70
N PHE A 92 8.45 -3.41 2.64
CA PHE A 92 7.88 -2.89 1.40
C PHE A 92 8.56 -3.50 0.17
N VAL A 93 7.90 -3.40 -0.97
CA VAL A 93 8.39 -3.82 -2.29
C VAL A 93 8.11 -2.69 -3.28
N LEU A 94 9.06 -2.40 -4.14
CA LEU A 94 8.90 -1.46 -5.25
C LEU A 94 8.41 -2.20 -6.49
N LEU A 95 7.36 -1.68 -7.13
CA LEU A 95 6.81 -2.21 -8.36
C LEU A 95 6.80 -1.14 -9.45
N PRO A 96 7.07 -1.51 -10.72
CA PRO A 96 6.82 -0.61 -11.85
C PRO A 96 5.32 -0.28 -11.94
N GLY A 97 4.98 0.99 -12.19
CA GLY A 97 3.61 1.49 -12.13
C GLY A 97 2.57 0.87 -13.08
N GLN A 98 2.97 -0.05 -13.97
CA GLN A 98 2.06 -0.85 -14.81
C GLN A 98 1.84 -2.27 -14.28
N ARG A 99 2.53 -2.66 -13.20
CA ARG A 99 2.38 -4.01 -12.63
C ARG A 99 1.12 -4.11 -11.77
N PHE A 100 0.55 -5.31 -11.74
CA PHE A 100 -0.54 -5.61 -10.83
C PHE A 100 -0.01 -5.74 -9.39
N ASP A 101 -0.69 -5.16 -8.43
CA ASP A 101 -0.33 -5.17 -7.01
C ASP A 101 -0.17 -6.59 -6.44
N THR A 102 -1.00 -7.51 -6.92
CA THR A 102 -1.00 -8.91 -6.49
C THR A 102 0.35 -9.61 -6.70
N VAL A 103 1.17 -9.16 -7.66
CA VAL A 103 2.50 -9.72 -7.93
C VAL A 103 3.49 -9.41 -6.79
N GLY A 104 3.30 -8.29 -6.10
CA GLY A 104 4.16 -7.89 -4.99
C GLY A 104 3.81 -8.53 -3.65
N VAL A 105 2.66 -9.18 -3.52
CA VAL A 105 2.23 -9.77 -2.24
C VAL A 105 3.11 -10.94 -1.79
N PRO A 106 3.43 -11.95 -2.63
CA PRO A 106 4.27 -13.05 -2.21
C PRO A 106 5.61 -12.61 -1.60
N PRO A 107 6.46 -11.79 -2.27
CA PRO A 107 7.71 -11.34 -1.66
C PRO A 107 7.51 -10.44 -0.44
N LEU A 108 6.37 -9.74 -0.35
CA LEU A 108 6.07 -8.88 0.79
C LEU A 108 5.81 -9.67 2.07
N ILE A 109 5.11 -10.81 1.97
CA ILE A 109 4.72 -11.65 3.12
C ILE A 109 5.67 -12.82 3.37
N GLU A 110 6.67 -13.04 2.52
CA GLU A 110 7.62 -14.16 2.65
C GLU A 110 8.39 -14.06 3.98
N GLY A 111 8.38 -15.15 4.77
CA GLY A 111 9.06 -15.19 6.06
C GLY A 111 8.47 -14.30 7.16
N VAL A 112 7.35 -13.61 6.90
CA VAL A 112 6.63 -12.84 7.93
C VAL A 112 5.55 -13.70 8.55
N SER A 113 5.53 -13.77 9.88
CA SER A 113 4.51 -14.49 10.64
C SER A 113 3.39 -13.55 11.07
N PHE A 114 2.14 -13.88 10.76
CA PHE A 114 0.96 -13.12 11.15
C PHE A 114 -0.29 -14.01 11.18
N ASP A 115 -1.28 -13.62 11.97
CA ASP A 115 -2.55 -14.33 12.10
C ASP A 115 -3.64 -13.76 11.17
N THR A 116 -3.52 -12.50 10.74
CA THR A 116 -4.52 -11.82 9.92
C THR A 116 -3.86 -10.86 8.94
N LEU A 117 -4.29 -10.88 7.68
CA LEU A 117 -3.90 -9.91 6.67
C LEU A 117 -5.10 -9.05 6.27
N ILE A 118 -4.96 -7.74 6.41
CA ILE A 118 -5.96 -6.75 5.99
C ILE A 118 -5.51 -6.11 4.67
N ALA A 119 -6.38 -6.09 3.67
CA ALA A 119 -6.07 -5.44 2.40
C ALA A 119 -7.33 -4.89 1.71
N ASP A 120 -7.13 -3.99 0.74
CA ASP A 120 -8.20 -3.46 -0.08
C ASP A 120 -8.59 -4.42 -1.23
N LYS A 121 -9.60 -4.01 -2.02
CA LYS A 121 -10.12 -4.82 -3.14
C LYS A 121 -9.12 -5.07 -4.27
N ALA A 122 -8.04 -4.30 -4.37
CA ALA A 122 -6.99 -4.52 -5.37
C ALA A 122 -6.25 -5.83 -5.13
N PHE A 123 -6.28 -6.32 -3.89
CA PHE A 123 -5.67 -7.57 -3.45
C PHE A 123 -6.66 -8.76 -3.43
N ASP A 124 -7.90 -8.56 -3.89
CA ASP A 124 -8.91 -9.64 -3.97
C ASP A 124 -8.55 -10.65 -5.06
N SER A 125 -7.72 -11.61 -4.69
CA SER A 125 -7.23 -12.67 -5.56
C SER A 125 -7.34 -14.03 -4.88
N ASN A 126 -7.86 -15.02 -5.61
CA ASN A 126 -7.95 -16.39 -5.11
C ASN A 126 -6.58 -16.98 -4.75
N ALA A 127 -5.53 -16.59 -5.49
CA ALA A 127 -4.16 -17.04 -5.20
C ALA A 127 -3.65 -16.49 -3.87
N ILE A 128 -3.93 -15.22 -3.56
CA ILE A 128 -3.57 -14.61 -2.28
C ILE A 128 -4.34 -15.28 -1.14
N ILE A 129 -5.65 -15.49 -1.31
CA ILE A 129 -6.48 -16.14 -0.30
C ILE A 129 -5.99 -17.56 -0.03
N ALA A 130 -5.72 -18.34 -1.07
CA ALA A 130 -5.18 -19.71 -0.92
C ALA A 130 -3.82 -19.73 -0.24
N GLU A 131 -2.98 -18.72 -0.45
CA GLU A 131 -1.68 -18.61 0.24
C GLU A 131 -1.87 -18.27 1.71
N LEU A 132 -2.82 -17.40 2.06
CA LEU A 132 -3.16 -17.07 3.44
C LEU A 132 -3.74 -18.30 4.16
N ASP A 133 -4.64 -19.04 3.51
CA ASP A 133 -5.22 -20.27 4.05
C ASP A 133 -4.13 -21.32 4.37
N LYS A 134 -3.15 -21.50 3.47
CA LYS A 134 -2.00 -22.39 3.72
C LYS A 134 -1.18 -21.99 4.93
N ARG A 135 -1.11 -20.70 5.24
CA ARG A 135 -0.41 -20.16 6.40
C ARG A 135 -1.25 -20.19 7.68
N GLY A 136 -2.54 -20.57 7.58
CA GLY A 136 -3.51 -20.49 8.68
C GLY A 136 -3.85 -19.05 9.07
N ALA A 137 -3.64 -18.10 8.15
CA ALA A 137 -3.89 -16.67 8.39
C ALA A 137 -5.26 -16.25 7.87
N LYS A 138 -5.98 -15.46 8.65
CA LYS A 138 -7.29 -14.90 8.27
C LYS A 138 -7.14 -13.83 7.20
N ALA A 139 -7.83 -13.98 6.06
CA ALA A 139 -7.91 -12.96 5.03
C ALA A 139 -9.04 -11.97 5.34
N VAL A 140 -8.72 -10.69 5.57
CA VAL A 140 -9.67 -9.59 5.75
C VAL A 140 -9.49 -8.61 4.59
N ILE A 141 -9.91 -9.04 3.41
CA ILE A 141 -9.71 -8.34 2.14
C ILE A 141 -11.07 -7.86 1.63
N SER A 142 -11.18 -6.56 1.33
CA SER A 142 -12.37 -6.02 0.66
C SER A 142 -12.53 -6.69 -0.70
N GLN A 143 -13.75 -7.06 -1.04
CA GLN A 143 -14.01 -7.88 -2.22
C GLN A 143 -14.51 -7.07 -3.40
N HIS A 144 -14.23 -7.58 -4.60
CA HIS A 144 -14.84 -7.04 -5.80
C HIS A 144 -16.34 -7.37 -5.79
N PRO A 145 -17.26 -6.42 -6.13
CA PRO A 145 -18.72 -6.65 -6.10
C PRO A 145 -19.22 -7.83 -6.95
N ARG A 146 -18.41 -8.24 -7.96
CA ARG A 146 -18.71 -9.35 -8.87
C ARG A 146 -18.02 -10.66 -8.48
N ARG A 147 -17.53 -10.78 -7.25
CA ARG A 147 -16.89 -12.02 -6.80
C ARG A 147 -17.92 -13.16 -6.77
N ALA A 148 -17.62 -14.26 -7.47
CA ALA A 148 -18.54 -15.40 -7.61
C ALA A 148 -18.81 -16.12 -6.28
N ARG A 149 -17.83 -16.14 -5.37
CA ARG A 149 -17.94 -16.71 -4.02
C ARG A 149 -17.51 -15.65 -3.01
N PRO A 150 -18.44 -14.85 -2.50
CA PRO A 150 -18.14 -13.86 -1.47
C PRO A 150 -17.60 -14.52 -0.21
N LEU A 151 -16.62 -13.89 0.42
CA LEU A 151 -16.09 -14.26 1.73
C LEU A 151 -16.73 -13.36 2.78
N GLU A 152 -16.93 -13.88 3.95
CA GLU A 152 -17.34 -13.06 5.08
C GLU A 152 -16.17 -12.20 5.54
N ILE A 153 -16.38 -10.88 5.62
CA ILE A 153 -15.37 -9.92 6.03
C ILE A 153 -15.68 -9.45 7.44
N ASP A 154 -14.69 -9.59 8.31
CA ASP A 154 -14.72 -8.99 9.64
C ASP A 154 -14.59 -7.45 9.52
N LYS A 155 -15.71 -6.76 9.63
CA LYS A 155 -15.77 -5.30 9.46
C LYS A 155 -15.04 -4.55 10.57
N GLU A 156 -14.97 -5.11 11.78
CA GLU A 156 -14.26 -4.46 12.88
C GLU A 156 -12.75 -4.52 12.68
N ILE A 157 -12.23 -5.67 12.29
CA ILE A 157 -10.81 -5.81 11.93
C ILE A 157 -10.49 -4.98 10.67
N TYR A 158 -11.38 -4.94 9.68
CA TYR A 158 -11.17 -4.19 8.45
C TYR A 158 -10.99 -2.68 8.68
N LYS A 159 -11.59 -2.12 9.72
CA LYS A 159 -11.40 -0.71 10.09
C LYS A 159 -9.93 -0.36 10.36
N TRP A 160 -9.13 -1.30 10.82
CA TRP A 160 -7.70 -1.08 11.11
C TRP A 160 -6.86 -0.81 9.86
N ARG A 161 -7.43 -0.98 8.67
CA ARG A 161 -6.79 -0.58 7.41
C ARG A 161 -6.37 0.90 7.39
N HIS A 162 -7.03 1.76 8.16
CA HIS A 162 -6.66 3.17 8.27
C HIS A 162 -5.22 3.40 8.76
N LEU A 163 -4.64 2.44 9.49
CA LEU A 163 -3.26 2.57 10.02
C LEU A 163 -2.22 2.62 8.89
N ILE A 164 -2.35 1.75 7.89
CA ILE A 164 -1.44 1.80 6.74
C ILE A 164 -1.71 3.02 5.85
N GLU A 165 -2.95 3.50 5.78
CA GLU A 165 -3.28 4.75 5.09
C GLU A 165 -2.62 5.94 5.77
N ASN A 166 -2.66 5.98 7.11
CA ASN A 166 -1.97 7.00 7.91
C ASN A 166 -0.45 6.94 7.70
N PHE A 167 0.13 5.75 7.66
CA PHE A 167 1.55 5.58 7.32
C PHE A 167 1.87 6.20 5.95
N PHE A 168 1.11 5.89 4.91
CA PHE A 168 1.32 6.47 3.58
C PHE A 168 1.07 7.97 3.53
N CYS A 169 0.12 8.51 4.30
CA CYS A 169 -0.08 9.95 4.41
C CYS A 169 1.17 10.64 4.95
N LYS A 170 1.76 10.11 6.04
CA LYS A 170 3.01 10.62 6.60
C LYS A 170 4.19 10.45 5.65
N LEU A 171 4.27 9.31 4.95
CA LEU A 171 5.34 9.05 3.98
C LEU A 171 5.32 10.06 2.82
N LYS A 172 4.14 10.49 2.37
CA LYS A 172 3.97 11.51 1.32
C LYS A 172 4.43 12.91 1.73
N GLU A 173 4.52 13.23 3.01
CA GLU A 173 5.06 14.50 3.50
C GLU A 173 6.53 14.66 3.09
N PHE A 174 7.24 13.56 2.93
CA PHE A 174 8.61 13.54 2.40
C PHE A 174 8.59 13.74 0.88
N LYS A 175 8.69 15.00 0.43
CA LYS A 175 8.62 15.37 -1.00
C LYS A 175 9.55 14.55 -1.91
N ARG A 176 10.73 14.16 -1.40
CA ARG A 176 11.70 13.35 -2.13
C ARG A 176 11.13 11.96 -2.48
N ILE A 177 10.32 11.38 -1.57
CA ILE A 177 9.63 10.11 -1.80
C ILE A 177 8.40 10.32 -2.68
N ALA A 178 7.56 11.31 -2.35
CA ALA A 178 6.33 11.59 -3.08
C ALA A 178 6.56 11.87 -4.57
N MET A 179 7.71 12.45 -4.92
CA MET A 179 8.09 12.78 -6.30
C MET A 179 9.09 11.79 -6.92
N ARG A 180 9.44 10.73 -6.20
CA ARG A 180 10.54 9.83 -6.56
C ARG A 180 11.75 10.58 -7.13
N ALA A 181 12.34 11.47 -6.33
CA ALA A 181 13.49 12.25 -6.78
C ALA A 181 14.76 11.40 -6.99
N ASP A 182 14.79 10.21 -6.40
CA ASP A 182 15.92 9.29 -6.50
C ASP A 182 15.92 8.54 -7.84
N LYS A 183 17.13 8.44 -8.45
CA LYS A 183 17.30 7.82 -9.77
C LYS A 183 17.38 6.30 -9.71
N THR A 184 17.79 5.73 -8.58
CA THR A 184 17.94 4.28 -8.41
C THR A 184 16.99 3.77 -7.35
N ASP A 185 16.53 2.52 -7.49
CA ASP A 185 15.68 1.86 -6.49
C ASP A 185 16.40 1.80 -5.15
N GLN A 186 17.68 1.46 -5.14
CA GLN A 186 18.47 1.38 -3.90
C GLN A 186 18.48 2.70 -3.10
N SER A 187 18.67 3.84 -3.77
CA SER A 187 18.63 5.15 -3.10
C SER A 187 17.21 5.48 -2.65
N PHE A 188 16.21 5.09 -3.44
CA PHE A 188 14.81 5.32 -3.10
C PHE A 188 14.37 4.46 -1.91
N GLU A 189 14.77 3.19 -1.86
CA GLU A 189 14.54 2.29 -0.73
C GLU A 189 15.20 2.81 0.55
N ALA A 190 16.42 3.29 0.46
CA ALA A 190 17.12 3.88 1.59
C ALA A 190 16.37 5.10 2.16
N MET A 191 15.82 5.95 1.28
CA MET A 191 14.98 7.08 1.71
C MET A 191 13.66 6.66 2.34
N ILE A 192 13.01 5.61 1.82
CA ILE A 192 11.78 5.06 2.42
C ILE A 192 12.07 4.50 3.81
N ASN A 193 13.15 3.73 3.97
CA ASN A 193 13.55 3.18 5.27
C ASN A 193 13.86 4.28 6.29
N LEU A 194 14.57 5.34 5.88
CA LEU A 194 14.87 6.48 6.75
C LEU A 194 13.57 7.20 7.16
N ALA A 195 12.69 7.48 6.22
CA ALA A 195 11.41 8.12 6.51
C ALA A 195 10.54 7.25 7.43
N ALA A 196 10.49 5.94 7.19
CA ALA A 196 9.77 5.00 8.05
C ALA A 196 10.33 4.99 9.48
N ALA A 197 11.65 5.00 9.66
CA ALA A 197 12.27 5.09 10.98
C ALA A 197 11.84 6.37 11.72
N VAL A 198 11.79 7.52 11.02
CA VAL A 198 11.32 8.79 11.59
C VAL A 198 9.82 8.74 11.92
N ILE A 199 9.00 8.11 11.08
CA ILE A 199 7.56 7.97 11.30
C ILE A 199 7.28 7.08 12.51
N ASN A 200 8.00 5.97 12.63
CA ASN A 200 7.81 4.98 13.70
C ASN A 200 8.37 5.45 15.05
N SER A 201 9.24 6.49 15.08
CA SER A 201 9.80 7.05 16.31
C SER A 201 8.93 8.13 16.97
N ARG A 202 7.81 8.50 16.35
CA ARG A 202 6.85 9.51 16.84
C ARG A 202 5.63 8.85 17.45
#